data_540b890b7615d3b4de46de1b51d83763
#
_entry.id   540b890b7615d3b4de46de1b51d83763
#
_cell.length_a   1.000
_cell.length_b   1.000
_cell.length_c   1.000
_cell.angle_alpha   90.00
_cell.angle_beta   90.00
_cell.angle_gamma   90.00
#
_symmetry.space_group_name_H-M   'P 1'
#
loop_
_entity.id
_entity.type
_entity.pdbx_description
1 polymer ?
#
loop_
_entity_poly.entity_id
_entity_poly.type
_entity_poly.pdbx_seq_one_letter_code
_entity_poly.pdbx_strand_id
1 'polypeptide(L)'
;INMPENHDTDFNWPDFVERVNAELIAAYGNFVHRVLTLGNRLPESTPLHSFEDLSYCTEEITKLESLHVQITSSLERHRFKEALRFSMNAAQLGNQMLQNATPWTYLNDLTQDGSKESMAKLSFGWRLCRYLAITMQPFLPFSSEKLWKMLGENGCLLYTSDAADDVLC
;
A
#
# COMPACT_ATOMS: atom_id res chain seq x y z
N ILE A 1 6.44 -16.32 -0.72
CA ILE A 1 7.86 -15.95 -0.57
C ILE A 1 8.77 -17.18 -0.69
N ASN A 2 8.38 -18.32 -0.17
CA ASN A 2 9.16 -19.57 -0.28
C ASN A 2 8.75 -20.47 -1.46
N MET A 3 8.14 -19.90 -2.50
CA MET A 3 7.87 -20.69 -3.71
C MET A 3 9.17 -21.21 -4.31
N PRO A 4 9.22 -22.49 -4.74
CA PRO A 4 10.36 -23.07 -5.42
C PRO A 4 10.42 -22.54 -6.87
N GLU A 5 11.07 -21.38 -7.08
CA GLU A 5 11.27 -20.84 -8.43
C GLU A 5 12.48 -21.48 -9.12
N ASN A 6 13.56 -21.70 -8.38
CA ASN A 6 14.82 -22.20 -8.93
C ASN A 6 15.44 -23.36 -8.14
N HIS A 7 14.93 -23.67 -6.96
CA HIS A 7 15.45 -24.71 -6.06
C HIS A 7 14.31 -25.36 -5.31
N ASP A 8 14.44 -26.63 -4.96
CA ASP A 8 13.52 -27.32 -4.07
C ASP A 8 13.50 -26.63 -2.71
N THR A 9 12.32 -26.44 -2.18
CA THR A 9 12.11 -25.86 -0.83
C THR A 9 11.20 -26.74 -0.03
N ASP A 10 11.60 -27.07 1.19
CA ASP A 10 10.77 -27.80 2.12
C ASP A 10 9.72 -26.85 2.73
N PHE A 11 8.47 -27.32 2.78
CA PHE A 11 7.42 -26.60 3.45
C PHE A 11 7.50 -26.85 4.97
N ASN A 12 7.56 -25.76 5.74
CA ASN A 12 7.60 -25.79 7.19
C ASN A 12 6.48 -24.91 7.78
N TRP A 13 5.58 -25.50 8.55
CA TRP A 13 4.47 -24.78 9.17
C TRP A 13 4.89 -23.63 10.10
N PRO A 14 5.85 -23.80 11.02
CA PRO A 14 6.36 -22.69 11.84
C PRO A 14 6.87 -21.51 11.01
N ASP A 15 7.70 -21.76 10.00
CA ASP A 15 8.22 -20.71 9.12
C ASP A 15 7.10 -20.00 8.34
N PHE A 16 6.11 -20.78 7.88
CA PHE A 16 4.94 -20.21 7.20
C PHE A 16 4.17 -19.23 8.09
N VAL A 17 3.86 -19.67 9.32
CA VAL A 17 3.12 -18.85 10.29
C VAL A 17 3.93 -17.61 10.70
N GLU A 18 5.23 -17.76 10.94
CA GLU A 18 6.11 -16.65 11.28
C GLU A 18 6.14 -15.61 10.16
N ARG A 19 6.30 -16.01 8.90
CA ARG A 19 6.32 -15.11 7.76
C ARG A 19 4.98 -14.42 7.51
N VAL A 20 3.87 -15.15 7.63
CA VAL A 20 2.54 -14.55 7.53
C VAL A 20 2.36 -13.47 8.59
N ASN A 21 2.79 -13.71 9.82
CA ASN A 21 2.65 -12.74 10.90
C ASN A 21 3.64 -11.57 10.77
N ALA A 22 4.90 -11.84 10.51
CA ALA A 22 5.95 -10.82 10.49
C ALA A 22 5.95 -9.98 9.20
N GLU A 23 5.68 -10.59 8.06
CA GLU A 23 5.73 -9.89 6.79
C GLU A 23 4.34 -9.43 6.35
N LEU A 24 3.38 -10.35 6.17
CA LEU A 24 2.08 -10.02 5.61
C LEU A 24 1.24 -9.18 6.59
N ILE A 25 1.07 -9.63 7.82
CA ILE A 25 0.22 -8.93 8.80
C ILE A 25 0.91 -7.67 9.32
N ALA A 26 2.16 -7.77 9.76
CA ALA A 26 2.86 -6.65 10.40
C ALA A 26 3.26 -5.55 9.42
N ALA A 27 3.51 -5.84 8.14
CA ALA A 27 3.83 -4.82 7.16
C ALA A 27 2.60 -4.40 6.35
N TYR A 28 2.08 -5.27 5.47
CA TYR A 28 0.98 -4.94 4.58
C TYR A 28 -0.34 -4.72 5.32
N GLY A 29 -0.76 -5.67 6.15
CA GLY A 29 -2.01 -5.58 6.90
C GLY A 29 -2.05 -4.38 7.84
N ASN A 30 -0.96 -4.12 8.57
CA ASN A 30 -0.85 -2.97 9.46
C ASN A 30 -0.93 -1.63 8.71
N PHE A 31 -0.24 -1.51 7.57
CA PHE A 31 -0.31 -0.29 6.76
C PHE A 31 -1.74 -0.01 6.31
N VAL A 32 -2.39 -0.98 5.66
CA VAL A 32 -3.77 -0.86 5.18
C VAL A 32 -4.72 -0.51 6.33
N HIS A 33 -4.63 -1.24 7.44
CA HIS A 33 -5.47 -1.00 8.61
C HIS A 33 -5.31 0.42 9.16
N ARG A 34 -4.08 0.92 9.26
CA ARG A 34 -3.80 2.28 9.76
C ARG A 34 -4.38 3.34 8.83
N VAL A 35 -4.16 3.23 7.51
CA VAL A 35 -4.70 4.19 6.54
C VAL A 35 -6.22 4.24 6.59
N LEU A 36 -6.89 3.07 6.53
CA LEU A 36 -8.35 3.00 6.57
C LEU A 36 -8.91 3.53 7.90
N THR A 37 -8.30 3.18 9.02
CA THR A 37 -8.74 3.64 10.34
C THR A 37 -8.60 5.15 10.49
N LEU A 38 -7.48 5.72 10.03
CA LEU A 38 -7.24 7.16 10.12
C LEU A 38 -8.12 7.94 9.14
N GLY A 39 -8.29 7.44 7.91
CA GLY A 39 -9.17 8.04 6.91
C GLY A 39 -10.63 8.09 7.37
N ASN A 40 -11.12 7.02 7.99
CA ASN A 40 -12.49 6.95 8.52
C ASN A 40 -12.72 7.81 9.79
N ARG A 41 -11.67 8.33 10.41
CA ARG A 41 -11.76 9.24 11.56
C ARG A 41 -11.81 10.70 11.16
N LEU A 42 -11.55 11.03 9.90
CA LEU A 42 -11.70 12.39 9.39
C LEU A 42 -13.18 12.77 9.37
N PRO A 43 -13.52 14.06 9.65
CA PRO A 43 -14.87 14.56 9.52
C PRO A 43 -15.40 14.40 8.08
N GLU A 44 -16.68 14.08 7.90
CA GLU A 44 -17.32 14.00 6.58
C GLU A 44 -17.19 15.32 5.78
N SER A 45 -17.11 16.45 6.48
CA SER A 45 -16.89 17.77 5.89
C SER A 45 -15.50 17.97 5.32
N THR A 46 -14.55 17.08 5.62
CA THR A 46 -13.15 17.21 5.22
C THR A 46 -12.65 15.83 4.70
N PRO A 47 -13.15 15.39 3.56
CA PRO A 47 -12.79 14.10 3.01
C PRO A 47 -11.30 14.05 2.65
N LEU A 48 -10.73 12.87 2.70
CA LEU A 48 -9.30 12.64 2.51
C LEU A 48 -8.76 13.17 1.17
N HIS A 49 -9.58 13.12 0.11
CA HIS A 49 -9.23 13.68 -1.22
C HIS A 49 -9.12 15.22 -1.24
N SER A 50 -9.51 15.93 -0.18
CA SER A 50 -9.26 17.37 -0.07
C SER A 50 -7.78 17.72 0.15
N PHE A 51 -6.94 16.72 0.47
CA PHE A 51 -5.52 16.90 0.75
C PHE A 51 -4.66 16.32 -0.39
N GLU A 52 -4.79 16.90 -1.59
CA GLU A 52 -4.15 16.37 -2.81
C GLU A 52 -2.80 17.02 -3.15
N ASP A 53 -2.23 17.80 -2.25
CA ASP A 53 -0.93 18.43 -2.50
C ASP A 53 0.20 17.39 -2.39
N LEU A 54 0.49 16.74 -3.52
CA LEU A 54 1.52 15.71 -3.63
C LEU A 54 2.95 16.26 -3.54
N SER A 55 3.13 17.59 -3.51
CA SER A 55 4.47 18.19 -3.35
C SER A 55 5.14 17.74 -2.04
N TYR A 56 4.34 17.42 -1.02
CA TYR A 56 4.81 16.86 0.25
C TYR A 56 5.23 15.39 0.18
N CYS A 57 4.95 14.69 -0.92
CA CYS A 57 5.17 13.25 -1.09
C CYS A 57 6.19 12.92 -2.19
N THR A 58 6.95 13.90 -2.68
CA THR A 58 7.85 13.74 -3.83
C THR A 58 8.87 12.61 -3.64
N GLU A 59 9.41 12.47 -2.44
CA GLU A 59 10.38 11.41 -2.13
C GLU A 59 9.72 10.03 -2.16
N GLU A 60 8.54 9.90 -1.57
CA GLU A 60 7.78 8.66 -1.52
C GLU A 60 7.29 8.26 -2.92
N ILE A 61 6.87 9.21 -3.74
CA ILE A 61 6.47 8.99 -5.14
C ILE A 61 7.65 8.44 -5.93
N THR A 62 8.83 9.09 -5.88
CA THR A 62 10.03 8.63 -6.59
C THR A 62 10.43 7.21 -6.19
N LYS A 63 10.34 6.88 -4.90
CA LYS A 63 10.61 5.52 -4.41
C LYS A 63 9.57 4.52 -4.92
N LEU A 64 8.29 4.90 -4.94
CA LEU A 64 7.21 4.05 -5.41
C LEU A 64 7.32 3.78 -6.92
N GLU A 65 7.66 4.80 -7.73
CA GLU A 65 7.93 4.65 -9.16
C GLU A 65 9.07 3.64 -9.42
N SER A 66 10.17 3.75 -8.66
CA SER A 66 11.26 2.77 -8.75
C SER A 66 10.80 1.36 -8.40
N LEU A 67 9.98 1.20 -7.36
CA LEU A 67 9.41 -0.09 -6.98
C LEU A 67 8.45 -0.62 -8.05
N HIS A 68 7.65 0.26 -8.67
CA HIS A 68 6.73 -0.11 -9.75
C HIS A 68 7.48 -0.74 -10.93
N VAL A 69 8.55 -0.11 -11.40
CA VAL A 69 9.40 -0.64 -12.47
C VAL A 69 9.95 -2.03 -12.09
N GLN A 70 10.39 -2.22 -10.85
CA GLN A 70 10.92 -3.49 -10.37
C GLN A 70 9.83 -4.58 -10.28
N ILE A 71 8.62 -4.24 -9.80
CA ILE A 71 7.47 -5.15 -9.73
C ILE A 71 7.09 -5.61 -11.14
N THR A 72 6.87 -4.66 -12.06
CA THR A 72 6.46 -4.94 -13.44
C THR A 72 7.50 -5.81 -14.14
N SER A 73 8.78 -5.43 -14.11
CA SER A 73 9.85 -6.21 -14.70
C SER A 73 9.98 -7.62 -14.11
N SER A 74 9.74 -7.77 -12.81
CA SER A 74 9.79 -9.10 -12.16
C SER A 74 8.61 -9.96 -12.59
N LEU A 75 7.39 -9.40 -12.70
CA LEU A 75 6.20 -10.10 -13.18
C LEU A 75 6.36 -10.55 -14.64
N GLU A 76 6.84 -9.67 -15.53
CA GLU A 76 7.10 -10.00 -16.94
C GLU A 76 8.10 -11.14 -17.10
N ARG A 77 9.07 -11.25 -16.19
CA ARG A 77 10.07 -12.32 -16.15
C ARG A 77 9.62 -13.55 -15.36
N HIS A 78 8.37 -13.60 -14.90
CA HIS A 78 7.81 -14.67 -14.08
C HIS A 78 8.57 -14.89 -12.74
N ARG A 79 9.19 -13.84 -12.20
CA ARG A 79 9.89 -13.85 -10.91
C ARG A 79 8.94 -13.42 -9.80
N PHE A 80 7.96 -14.26 -9.48
CA PHE A 80 6.87 -13.92 -8.57
C PHE A 80 7.33 -13.61 -7.14
N LYS A 81 8.32 -14.33 -6.65
CA LYS A 81 8.93 -14.09 -5.33
C LYS A 81 9.53 -12.68 -5.23
N GLU A 82 10.20 -12.26 -6.27
CA GLU A 82 10.85 -10.95 -6.34
C GLU A 82 9.80 -9.83 -6.45
N ALA A 83 8.79 -10.01 -7.30
CA ALA A 83 7.66 -9.09 -7.44
C ALA A 83 6.90 -8.91 -6.12
N LEU A 84 6.61 -10.01 -5.42
CA LEU A 84 5.98 -9.97 -4.10
C LEU A 84 6.83 -9.19 -3.09
N ARG A 85 8.14 -9.41 -3.05
CA ARG A 85 9.05 -8.69 -2.16
C ARG A 85 9.02 -7.19 -2.43
N PHE A 86 9.04 -6.76 -3.69
CA PHE A 86 8.95 -5.33 -4.03
C PHE A 86 7.59 -4.73 -3.67
N SER A 87 6.50 -5.47 -3.84
CA SER A 87 5.17 -5.04 -3.39
C SER A 87 5.11 -4.88 -1.87
N MET A 88 5.75 -5.78 -1.11
CA MET A 88 5.87 -5.64 0.34
C MET A 88 6.73 -4.43 0.76
N ASN A 89 7.78 -4.11 -0.01
CA ASN A 89 8.59 -2.92 0.21
C ASN A 89 7.76 -1.63 0.02
N ALA A 90 6.80 -1.61 -0.91
CA ALA A 90 5.88 -0.49 -1.05
C ALA A 90 4.98 -0.31 0.20
N ALA A 91 4.50 -1.41 0.80
CA ALA A 91 3.77 -1.33 2.06
C ALA A 91 4.65 -0.83 3.23
N GLN A 92 5.91 -1.24 3.28
CA GLN A 92 6.88 -0.74 4.27
C GLN A 92 7.17 0.75 4.09
N LEU A 93 7.31 1.23 2.85
CA LEU A 93 7.44 2.65 2.53
C LEU A 93 6.27 3.44 3.12
N GLY A 94 5.03 2.96 2.90
CA GLY A 94 3.83 3.57 3.46
C GLY A 94 3.83 3.59 4.99
N ASN A 95 4.25 2.52 5.66
CA ASN A 95 4.37 2.49 7.13
C ASN A 95 5.38 3.52 7.66
N GLN A 96 6.55 3.63 7.02
CA GLN A 96 7.58 4.60 7.40
C GLN A 96 7.07 6.04 7.20
N MET A 97 6.44 6.30 6.06
CA MET A 97 5.83 7.60 5.77
C MET A 97 4.80 8.00 6.83
N LEU A 98 3.86 7.12 7.18
CA LEU A 98 2.86 7.39 8.22
C LEU A 98 3.51 7.57 9.60
N GLN A 99 4.57 6.84 9.90
CA GLN A 99 5.28 6.97 11.17
C GLN A 99 5.96 8.35 11.29
N ASN A 100 6.54 8.83 10.21
CA ASN A 100 7.20 10.13 10.17
C ASN A 100 6.19 11.29 10.17
N ALA A 101 5.09 11.14 9.42
CA ALA A 101 4.05 12.17 9.29
C ALA A 101 3.14 12.30 10.51
N THR A 102 3.05 11.26 11.34
CA THR A 102 2.20 11.20 12.56
C THR A 102 0.78 11.76 12.38
N PRO A 103 -0.02 11.34 11.36
CA PRO A 103 -1.30 11.97 11.03
C PRO A 103 -2.33 11.91 12.17
N TRP A 104 -2.23 10.93 13.06
CA TRP A 104 -3.11 10.80 14.22
C TRP A 104 -3.04 11.97 15.19
N THR A 105 -1.94 12.75 15.18
CA THR A 105 -1.75 13.94 16.03
C THR A 105 -2.68 15.07 15.60
N TYR A 106 -2.98 15.19 14.31
CA TYR A 106 -3.69 16.33 13.73
C TYR A 106 -5.18 16.08 13.45
N LEU A 107 -5.68 14.84 13.62
CA LEU A 107 -7.07 14.49 13.30
C LEU A 107 -8.12 15.32 14.06
N ASN A 108 -7.79 15.78 15.27
CA ASN A 108 -8.70 16.56 16.10
C ASN A 108 -8.60 18.08 15.84
N ASP A 109 -7.52 18.53 15.22
CA ASP A 109 -7.30 19.96 14.92
C ASP A 109 -6.40 20.11 13.69
N LEU A 110 -7.03 20.31 12.55
CA LEU A 110 -6.38 20.46 11.26
C LEU A 110 -5.81 21.87 11.02
N THR A 111 -5.92 22.78 11.99
CA THR A 111 -5.38 24.15 11.88
C THR A 111 -3.93 24.25 12.34
N GLN A 112 -3.40 23.22 12.98
CA GLN A 112 -2.03 23.21 13.50
C GLN A 112 -0.99 23.19 12.38
N ASP A 113 0.16 23.80 12.65
CA ASP A 113 1.32 23.72 11.75
C ASP A 113 1.75 22.27 11.52
N GLY A 114 2.03 21.93 10.25
CA GLY A 114 2.36 20.55 9.84
C GLY A 114 1.15 19.66 9.53
N SER A 115 -0.08 20.09 9.85
CA SER A 115 -1.28 19.30 9.56
C SER A 115 -1.47 19.06 8.05
N LYS A 116 -1.19 20.04 7.21
CA LYS A 116 -1.33 19.96 5.74
C LYS A 116 -0.42 18.88 5.16
N GLU A 117 0.87 18.91 5.51
CA GLU A 117 1.82 17.88 5.09
C GLU A 117 1.38 16.50 5.57
N SER A 118 1.02 16.39 6.84
CA SER A 118 0.64 15.12 7.45
C SER A 118 -0.63 14.53 6.83
N MET A 119 -1.62 15.38 6.52
CA MET A 119 -2.85 14.96 5.84
C MET A 119 -2.59 14.63 4.36
N ALA A 120 -1.73 15.37 3.66
CA ALA A 120 -1.31 15.04 2.29
C ALA A 120 -0.65 13.65 2.25
N LYS A 121 0.22 13.33 3.21
CA LYS A 121 0.82 12.00 3.33
C LYS A 121 -0.20 10.92 3.68
N LEU A 122 -1.21 11.20 4.47
CA LEU A 122 -2.32 10.26 4.71
C LEU A 122 -3.14 10.02 3.43
N SER A 123 -3.43 11.09 2.66
CA SER A 123 -4.09 11.01 1.36
C SER A 123 -3.28 10.18 0.36
N PHE A 124 -1.97 10.40 0.29
CA PHE A 124 -1.08 9.56 -0.50
C PHE A 124 -1.10 8.11 -0.02
N GLY A 125 -1.16 7.86 1.29
CA GLY A 125 -1.31 6.53 1.87
C GLY A 125 -2.57 5.81 1.36
N TRP A 126 -3.67 6.53 1.15
CA TRP A 126 -4.89 5.97 0.55
C TRP A 126 -4.67 5.55 -0.90
N ARG A 127 -4.01 6.40 -1.71
CA ARG A 127 -3.61 6.05 -3.09
C ARG A 127 -2.68 4.85 -3.11
N LEU A 128 -1.73 4.78 -2.18
CA LEU A 128 -0.84 3.62 -2.03
C LEU A 128 -1.59 2.33 -1.66
N CYS A 129 -2.68 2.41 -0.88
CA CYS A 129 -3.54 1.26 -0.65
C CYS A 129 -4.23 0.77 -1.94
N ARG A 130 -4.69 1.69 -2.83
CA ARG A 130 -5.22 1.32 -4.15
C ARG A 130 -4.14 0.62 -5.00
N TYR A 131 -2.95 1.19 -5.06
CA TYR A 131 -1.80 0.60 -5.75
C TYR A 131 -1.48 -0.80 -5.23
N LEU A 132 -1.46 -0.98 -3.91
CA LEU A 132 -1.22 -2.29 -3.28
C LEU A 132 -2.34 -3.29 -3.56
N ALA A 133 -3.60 -2.86 -3.64
CA ALA A 133 -4.69 -3.74 -4.04
C ALA A 133 -4.46 -4.34 -5.44
N ILE A 134 -3.91 -3.55 -6.37
CA ILE A 134 -3.60 -3.98 -7.73
C ILE A 134 -2.37 -4.89 -7.75
N THR A 135 -1.25 -4.44 -7.18
CA THR A 135 0.03 -5.17 -7.25
C THR A 135 0.06 -6.45 -6.43
N MET A 136 -0.76 -6.55 -5.38
CA MET A 136 -0.91 -7.74 -4.56
C MET A 136 -1.96 -8.73 -5.09
N GLN A 137 -2.76 -8.33 -6.08
CA GLN A 137 -3.83 -9.16 -6.64
C GLN A 137 -3.34 -10.54 -7.15
N PRO A 138 -2.21 -10.66 -7.86
CA PRO A 138 -1.71 -11.96 -8.31
C PRO A 138 -1.33 -12.91 -7.16
N PHE A 139 -1.07 -12.39 -5.97
CA PHE A 139 -0.62 -13.13 -4.80
C PHE A 139 -1.73 -13.34 -3.77
N LEU A 140 -2.59 -12.36 -3.59
CA LEU A 140 -3.63 -12.31 -2.58
C LEU A 140 -4.98 -11.85 -3.16
N PRO A 141 -5.56 -12.57 -4.13
CA PRO A 141 -6.72 -12.10 -4.90
C PRO A 141 -7.92 -11.72 -4.03
N PHE A 142 -8.26 -12.55 -3.04
CA PHE A 142 -9.41 -12.28 -2.16
C PHE A 142 -9.20 -11.06 -1.24
N SER A 143 -7.98 -10.90 -0.71
CA SER A 143 -7.64 -9.77 0.16
C SER A 143 -7.59 -8.47 -0.64
N SER A 144 -7.05 -8.52 -1.85
CA SER A 144 -6.96 -7.39 -2.77
C SER A 144 -8.34 -6.92 -3.21
N GLU A 145 -9.24 -7.83 -3.59
CA GLU A 145 -10.63 -7.51 -3.93
C GLU A 145 -11.39 -6.91 -2.73
N LYS A 146 -11.17 -7.45 -1.53
CA LYS A 146 -11.77 -6.90 -0.31
C LYS A 146 -11.24 -5.49 -0.02
N LEU A 147 -9.94 -5.26 -0.14
CA LEU A 147 -9.35 -3.94 0.02
C LEU A 147 -9.90 -2.95 -1.00
N TRP A 148 -10.01 -3.34 -2.28
CA TRP A 148 -10.57 -2.54 -3.35
C TRP A 148 -11.97 -2.02 -3.02
N LYS A 149 -12.85 -2.92 -2.57
CA LYS A 149 -14.20 -2.57 -2.11
C LYS A 149 -14.21 -1.66 -0.88
N MET A 150 -13.29 -1.88 0.07
CA MET A 150 -13.17 -1.03 1.28
C MET A 150 -12.70 0.40 0.95
N LEU A 151 -11.98 0.58 -0.15
CA LEU A 151 -11.57 1.89 -0.65
C LEU A 151 -12.70 2.62 -1.42
N GLY A 152 -13.87 2.01 -1.57
CA GLY A 152 -15.01 2.57 -2.28
C GLY A 152 -14.95 2.39 -3.79
N GLU A 153 -14.00 1.60 -4.28
CA GLU A 153 -13.82 1.36 -5.70
C GLU A 153 -14.88 0.40 -6.23
N ASN A 154 -15.49 0.78 -7.35
CA ASN A 154 -16.51 0.00 -8.04
C ASN A 154 -15.91 -0.71 -9.25
N GLY A 155 -16.31 -1.96 -9.45
CA GLY A 155 -15.86 -2.77 -10.59
C GLY A 155 -14.94 -3.92 -10.19
N CYS A 156 -14.57 -4.71 -11.18
CA CYS A 156 -13.71 -5.87 -11.00
C CYS A 156 -12.24 -5.43 -11.08
N LEU A 157 -11.48 -5.70 -10.05
CA LEU A 157 -10.05 -5.38 -9.99
C LEU A 157 -9.24 -5.96 -11.16
N LEU A 158 -9.66 -7.12 -11.69
CA LEU A 158 -9.01 -7.77 -12.84
C LEU A 158 -9.13 -6.99 -14.16
N TYR A 159 -10.12 -6.11 -14.29
CA TYR A 159 -10.34 -5.32 -15.52
C TYR A 159 -9.78 -3.89 -15.43
N THR A 160 -9.10 -3.56 -14.34
CA THR A 160 -8.47 -2.24 -14.14
C THR A 160 -6.98 -2.28 -14.50
N SER A 161 -6.63 -2.92 -15.63
CA SER A 161 -5.22 -3.11 -16.04
C SER A 161 -4.43 -1.80 -16.18
N ASP A 162 -5.11 -0.70 -16.49
CA ASP A 162 -4.49 0.63 -16.59
C ASP A 162 -4.47 1.41 -15.26
N ALA A 163 -5.16 0.90 -14.24
CA ALA A 163 -5.33 1.61 -12.96
C ALA A 163 -4.04 1.74 -12.14
N ALA A 164 -3.00 0.95 -12.41
CA ALA A 164 -1.73 1.06 -11.72
C ALA A 164 -0.98 2.34 -12.13
N ASP A 165 -1.09 2.75 -13.40
CA ASP A 165 -0.48 3.97 -13.92
C ASP A 165 -1.23 5.21 -13.42
N ASP A 166 -2.57 5.13 -13.33
CA ASP A 166 -3.42 6.22 -12.83
C ASP A 166 -3.22 6.51 -11.34
N VAL A 167 -2.70 5.57 -10.56
CA VAL A 167 -2.43 5.76 -9.12
C VAL A 167 -1.14 6.54 -8.88
N LEU A 168 -0.21 6.51 -9.83
CA LEU A 168 1.08 7.19 -9.75
C LEU A 168 1.03 8.63 -10.33
N CYS A 169 0.00 8.96 -11.11
CA CYS A 169 -0.30 10.32 -11.62
C CYS A 169 -1.33 11.05 -10.70
#